data_dfe12ea68c84de552df984c7d222746d
#
_entry.id   dfe12ea68c84de552df984c7d222746d
#
_cell.length_a   1.000
_cell.length_b   1.000
_cell.length_c   1.000
_cell.angle_alpha   90.00
_cell.angle_beta   90.00
_cell.angle_gamma   90.00
#
_symmetry.space_group_name_H-M   'P 1'
#
loop_
_entity.id
_entity.type
_entity.pdbx_description
1 polymer ?
#
loop_
_entity_poly.entity_id
_entity_poly.type
_entity_poly.pdbx_seq_one_letter_code
_entity_poly.pdbx_strand_id
1 'polypeptide(L)'
;AKGLLVPQVRNSENSRRFYHFDQVYPLATIRYLRRLGYPLAQIRDFLHNNALRDNLEMLSEQAEKLRRQCDELNATIQIIQQKVEFIDREQSSSQRGKFSVRTFPRRAFLHIGDEINLFTHELFYFYPTVGFYRGERKWFGALLYEDTPMQEYRFPELMAEQALSYIPAGEYLCGYHYGPYLSIQDSIDRLFEEAS
;
A
#
# COMPACT_ATOMS: atom_id res chain seq x y z
N ALA A 1 -0.78 21.09 32.72
CA ALA A 1 -2.12 20.53 32.82
C ALA A 1 -2.98 21.09 31.69
N LYS A 2 -3.51 20.23 30.81
CA LYS A 2 -4.27 20.68 29.63
C LYS A 2 -5.79 20.86 29.93
N GLY A 3 -6.16 21.06 31.21
CA GLY A 3 -7.54 21.44 31.60
C GLY A 3 -8.63 20.36 31.44
N LEU A 4 -8.26 19.10 31.22
CA LEU A 4 -9.23 18.00 31.07
C LEU A 4 -9.76 17.49 32.41
N LEU A 5 -8.89 17.44 33.44
CA LEU A 5 -9.23 17.06 34.81
C LEU A 5 -8.35 17.86 35.76
N VAL A 6 -9.00 18.44 36.77
CA VAL A 6 -8.31 19.17 37.83
C VAL A 6 -8.16 18.22 39.02
N PRO A 7 -6.92 17.94 39.49
CA PRO A 7 -6.75 17.11 40.68
C PRO A 7 -7.28 17.86 41.90
N GLN A 8 -7.91 17.12 42.81
CA GLN A 8 -8.47 17.69 44.03
C GLN A 8 -7.38 18.22 44.94
N VAL A 9 -6.28 17.50 45.07
CA VAL A 9 -5.12 17.89 45.88
C VAL A 9 -3.84 17.62 45.11
N ARG A 10 -2.89 18.54 45.21
CA ARG A 10 -1.50 18.36 44.84
C ARG A 10 -0.65 18.28 46.10
N ASN A 11 0.11 17.22 46.22
CA ASN A 11 1.12 17.18 47.29
C ASN A 11 2.27 18.15 46.92
N SER A 12 2.57 19.09 47.81
CA SER A 12 3.60 20.10 47.62
C SER A 12 5.03 19.54 47.62
N GLU A 13 5.26 18.39 48.28
CA GLU A 13 6.60 17.83 48.45
C GLU A 13 7.05 16.97 47.25
N ASN A 14 6.12 16.23 46.63
CA ASN A 14 6.45 15.26 45.57
C ASN A 14 5.69 15.47 44.27
N SER A 15 4.95 16.58 44.14
CA SER A 15 4.12 16.90 42.95
C SER A 15 3.08 15.87 42.57
N ARG A 16 2.79 14.89 43.41
CA ARG A 16 1.78 13.86 43.16
C ARG A 16 0.39 14.50 43.13
N ARG A 17 -0.45 14.03 42.23
CA ARG A 17 -1.82 14.46 42.01
C ARG A 17 -2.79 13.44 42.57
N PHE A 18 -3.72 13.87 43.39
CA PHE A 18 -4.78 13.05 43.94
C PHE A 18 -6.10 13.43 43.31
N TYR A 19 -6.86 12.43 42.92
CA TYR A 19 -8.15 12.58 42.27
C TYR A 19 -9.24 11.97 43.15
N HIS A 20 -10.42 12.59 43.15
CA HIS A 20 -11.56 12.05 43.87
C HIS A 20 -12.18 10.85 43.13
N PHE A 21 -12.92 10.01 43.84
CA PHE A 21 -13.49 8.80 43.26
C PHE A 21 -14.47 9.08 42.11
N ASP A 22 -15.24 10.14 42.17
CA ASP A 22 -16.13 10.61 41.10
C ASP A 22 -15.39 11.04 39.82
N GLN A 23 -14.09 11.33 39.92
CA GLN A 23 -13.24 11.63 38.76
C GLN A 23 -12.71 10.36 38.03
N VAL A 24 -12.98 9.16 38.59
CA VAL A 24 -12.53 7.89 37.95
C VAL A 24 -13.20 7.68 36.60
N TYR A 25 -14.50 7.98 36.52
CA TYR A 25 -15.24 7.85 35.24
C TYR A 25 -14.72 8.79 34.14
N PRO A 26 -14.59 10.10 34.35
CA PRO A 26 -13.95 10.99 33.39
C PRO A 26 -12.52 10.56 33.03
N LEU A 27 -11.74 10.07 33.99
CA LEU A 27 -10.37 9.60 33.72
C LEU A 27 -10.37 8.37 32.82
N ALA A 28 -11.25 7.41 33.06
CA ALA A 28 -11.42 6.23 32.21
C ALA A 28 -11.85 6.62 30.79
N THR A 29 -12.77 7.56 30.65
CA THR A 29 -13.22 8.09 29.35
C THR A 29 -12.09 8.76 28.60
N ILE A 30 -11.27 9.60 29.25
CA ILE A 30 -10.10 10.20 28.64
C ILE A 30 -9.14 9.13 28.12
N ARG A 31 -8.84 8.12 28.94
CA ARG A 31 -7.95 7.02 28.56
C ARG A 31 -8.50 6.22 27.37
N TYR A 32 -9.78 5.93 27.37
CA TYR A 32 -10.47 5.23 26.29
C TYR A 32 -10.41 6.00 24.97
N LEU A 33 -10.81 7.27 24.97
CA LEU A 33 -10.81 8.10 23.78
C LEU A 33 -9.38 8.35 23.25
N ARG A 34 -8.40 8.49 24.13
CA ARG A 34 -6.99 8.56 23.73
C ARG A 34 -6.52 7.29 23.01
N ARG A 35 -6.95 6.13 23.47
CA ARG A 35 -6.64 4.85 22.82
C ARG A 35 -7.27 4.75 21.43
N LEU A 36 -8.41 5.38 21.22
CA LEU A 36 -9.06 5.48 19.91
C LEU A 36 -8.44 6.55 18.99
N GLY A 37 -7.39 7.25 19.46
CA GLY A 37 -6.67 8.23 18.64
C GLY A 37 -7.20 9.66 18.75
N TYR A 38 -8.19 9.95 19.59
CA TYR A 38 -8.73 11.30 19.71
C TYR A 38 -7.72 12.30 20.29
N PRO A 39 -7.61 13.51 19.70
CA PRO A 39 -6.82 14.60 20.26
C PRO A 39 -7.45 15.12 21.55
N LEU A 40 -6.62 15.67 22.45
CA LEU A 40 -7.08 16.15 23.77
C LEU A 40 -8.13 17.25 23.69
N ALA A 41 -8.15 18.04 22.62
CA ALA A 41 -9.18 19.08 22.43
C ALA A 41 -10.57 18.44 22.26
N GLN A 42 -10.69 17.46 21.37
CA GLN A 42 -11.97 16.74 21.15
C GLN A 42 -12.42 15.95 22.39
N ILE A 43 -11.47 15.39 23.16
CA ILE A 43 -11.81 14.72 24.41
C ILE A 43 -12.36 15.72 25.43
N ARG A 44 -11.86 16.95 25.45
CA ARG A 44 -12.42 18.01 26.30
C ARG A 44 -13.86 18.30 25.92
N ASP A 45 -14.11 18.50 24.64
CA ASP A 45 -15.44 18.81 24.12
C ASP A 45 -16.43 17.66 24.43
N PHE A 46 -15.98 16.41 24.27
CA PHE A 46 -16.74 15.22 24.66
C PHE A 46 -17.12 15.21 26.15
N LEU A 47 -16.20 15.57 27.05
CA LEU A 47 -16.46 15.57 28.49
C LEU A 47 -17.36 16.74 28.96
N HIS A 48 -17.38 17.84 28.21
CA HIS A 48 -18.17 19.02 28.55
C HIS A 48 -19.51 19.10 27.80
N ASN A 49 -19.61 18.41 26.67
CA ASN A 49 -20.82 18.37 25.86
C ASN A 49 -21.73 17.24 26.36
N ASN A 50 -22.83 17.60 27.01
CA ASN A 50 -23.84 16.66 27.51
C ASN A 50 -24.77 16.13 26.39
N ALA A 51 -24.56 16.49 25.14
CA ALA A 51 -25.37 16.02 24.02
C ALA A 51 -24.95 14.59 23.63
N LEU A 52 -25.70 13.61 24.13
CA LEU A 52 -25.47 12.19 23.82
C LEU A 52 -25.39 11.93 22.31
N ARG A 53 -26.19 12.66 21.53
CA ARG A 53 -26.27 12.52 20.08
C ARG A 53 -24.93 12.89 19.39
N ASP A 54 -24.35 14.02 19.78
CA ASP A 54 -23.08 14.50 19.20
C ASP A 54 -21.94 13.53 19.53
N ASN A 55 -21.96 12.97 20.74
CA ASN A 55 -20.97 11.97 21.17
C ASN A 55 -21.10 10.65 20.41
N LEU A 56 -22.33 10.21 20.09
CA LEU A 56 -22.57 9.02 19.27
C LEU A 56 -22.13 9.23 17.82
N GLU A 57 -22.42 10.40 17.27
CA GLU A 57 -22.01 10.77 15.91
C GLU A 57 -20.48 10.76 15.78
N MET A 58 -19.79 11.41 16.71
CA MET A 58 -18.32 11.43 16.76
C MET A 58 -17.70 10.02 16.83
N LEU A 59 -18.26 9.12 17.65
CA LEU A 59 -17.77 7.74 17.75
C LEU A 59 -18.05 6.95 16.47
N SER A 60 -19.19 7.19 15.81
CA SER A 60 -19.55 6.56 14.54
C SER A 60 -18.61 7.00 13.43
N GLU A 61 -18.31 8.29 13.31
CA GLU A 61 -17.35 8.82 12.35
C GLU A 61 -15.95 8.21 12.53
N GLN A 62 -15.52 8.06 13.80
CA GLN A 62 -14.24 7.43 14.08
C GLN A 62 -14.23 5.94 13.68
N ALA A 63 -15.33 5.24 13.94
CA ALA A 63 -15.46 3.83 13.52
C ALA A 63 -15.36 3.70 11.99
N GLU A 64 -16.04 4.58 11.24
CA GLU A 64 -15.96 4.61 9.79
C GLU A 64 -14.55 4.95 9.27
N LYS A 65 -13.86 5.88 9.93
CA LYS A 65 -12.47 6.21 9.60
C LYS A 65 -11.56 4.99 9.80
N LEU A 66 -11.72 4.28 10.91
CA LEU A 66 -10.93 3.07 11.18
C LEU A 66 -11.23 1.95 10.19
N ARG A 67 -12.50 1.77 9.78
CA ARG A 67 -12.86 0.82 8.72
C ARG A 67 -12.15 1.13 7.42
N ARG A 68 -12.20 2.37 6.95
CA ARG A 68 -11.47 2.79 5.74
C ARG A 68 -9.98 2.49 5.84
N GLN A 69 -9.35 2.76 6.99
CA GLN A 69 -7.94 2.42 7.20
C GLN A 69 -7.68 0.90 7.16
N CYS A 70 -8.59 0.10 7.71
CA CYS A 70 -8.50 -1.36 7.61
C CYS A 70 -8.61 -1.84 6.17
N ASP A 71 -9.54 -1.28 5.39
CA ASP A 71 -9.75 -1.64 3.99
C ASP A 71 -8.50 -1.29 3.15
N GLU A 72 -7.92 -0.11 3.37
CA GLU A 72 -6.66 0.31 2.73
C GLU A 72 -5.49 -0.64 3.07
N LEU A 73 -5.37 -1.04 4.34
CA LEU A 73 -4.35 -1.99 4.77
C LEU A 73 -4.57 -3.37 4.17
N ASN A 74 -5.80 -3.85 4.13
CA ASN A 74 -6.14 -5.14 3.53
C ASN A 74 -5.83 -5.15 2.03
N ALA A 75 -6.18 -4.10 1.29
CA ALA A 75 -5.81 -3.95 -0.11
C ALA A 75 -4.28 -4.00 -0.30
N THR A 76 -3.54 -3.32 0.58
CA THR A 76 -2.07 -3.35 0.56
C THR A 76 -1.51 -4.76 0.77
N ILE A 77 -2.07 -5.49 1.74
CA ILE A 77 -1.66 -6.88 2.03
C ILE A 77 -1.89 -7.77 0.81
N GLN A 78 -3.04 -7.65 0.16
CA GLN A 78 -3.36 -8.43 -1.04
C GLN A 78 -2.36 -8.18 -2.17
N ILE A 79 -2.01 -6.92 -2.45
CA ILE A 79 -1.02 -6.57 -3.47
C ILE A 79 0.36 -7.18 -3.14
N ILE A 80 0.78 -7.11 -1.88
CA ILE A 80 2.04 -7.73 -1.44
C ILE A 80 2.00 -9.24 -1.62
N GLN A 81 0.90 -9.90 -1.26
CA GLN A 81 0.74 -11.34 -1.42
C GLN A 81 0.80 -11.75 -2.89
N GLN A 82 0.09 -11.06 -3.79
CA GLN A 82 0.14 -11.30 -5.23
C GLN A 82 1.57 -11.13 -5.78
N LYS A 83 2.31 -10.13 -5.31
CA LYS A 83 3.72 -9.93 -5.70
C LYS A 83 4.60 -11.09 -5.23
N VAL A 84 4.42 -11.57 -4.00
CA VAL A 84 5.16 -12.71 -3.46
C VAL A 84 4.85 -13.98 -4.29
N GLU A 85 3.58 -14.26 -4.54
CA GLU A 85 3.16 -15.41 -5.35
C GLU A 85 3.70 -15.35 -6.79
N PHE A 86 3.70 -14.16 -7.39
CA PHE A 86 4.29 -13.96 -8.71
C PHE A 86 5.78 -14.30 -8.70
N ILE A 87 6.54 -13.78 -7.75
CA ILE A 87 7.99 -14.02 -7.63
C ILE A 87 8.26 -15.51 -7.41
N ASP A 88 7.54 -16.15 -6.52
CA ASP A 88 7.72 -17.57 -6.17
C ASP A 88 7.41 -18.48 -7.36
N ARG A 89 6.33 -18.21 -8.08
CA ARG A 89 5.97 -18.91 -9.32
C ARG A 89 7.04 -18.78 -10.38
N GLU A 90 7.56 -17.57 -10.62
CA GLU A 90 8.56 -17.34 -11.63
C GLU A 90 9.91 -17.93 -11.23
N GLN A 91 10.30 -17.88 -9.95
CA GLN A 91 11.51 -18.55 -9.46
C GLN A 91 11.43 -20.07 -9.60
N SER A 92 10.28 -20.66 -9.29
CA SER A 92 10.06 -22.11 -9.42
C SER A 92 10.09 -22.58 -10.87
N SER A 93 9.67 -21.73 -11.80
CA SER A 93 9.66 -22.00 -13.24
C SER A 93 11.01 -21.76 -13.90
N SER A 94 11.92 -21.04 -13.22
CA SER A 94 13.16 -20.58 -13.83
C SER A 94 14.21 -21.69 -13.93
N GLN A 95 14.73 -21.89 -15.15
CA GLN A 95 15.95 -22.68 -15.38
C GLN A 95 17.07 -21.73 -15.79
N ARG A 96 18.11 -21.63 -14.94
CA ARG A 96 19.25 -20.75 -15.19
C ARG A 96 19.85 -20.99 -16.58
N GLY A 97 19.99 -19.91 -17.36
CA GLY A 97 20.67 -19.93 -18.65
C GLY A 97 19.95 -20.66 -19.77
N LYS A 98 18.69 -21.10 -19.57
CA LYS A 98 17.87 -21.72 -20.62
C LYS A 98 16.80 -20.77 -21.10
N PHE A 99 16.59 -20.76 -22.40
CA PHE A 99 15.45 -20.13 -23.04
C PHE A 99 14.35 -21.17 -23.27
N SER A 100 13.11 -20.73 -23.19
CA SER A 100 11.94 -21.60 -23.44
C SER A 100 10.81 -20.79 -24.05
N VAL A 101 10.06 -21.41 -24.95
CA VAL A 101 8.84 -20.82 -25.48
C VAL A 101 7.72 -21.02 -24.45
N ARG A 102 7.06 -19.94 -24.09
CA ARG A 102 5.93 -19.95 -23.17
C ARG A 102 4.74 -19.25 -23.81
N THR A 103 3.56 -19.80 -23.62
CA THR A 103 2.30 -19.20 -24.07
C THR A 103 1.72 -18.36 -22.94
N PHE A 104 1.37 -17.13 -23.25
CA PHE A 104 0.71 -16.23 -22.32
C PHE A 104 -0.64 -15.74 -22.85
N PRO A 105 -1.64 -15.56 -21.98
CA PRO A 105 -2.83 -14.81 -22.32
C PRO A 105 -2.52 -13.33 -22.56
N ARG A 106 -3.50 -12.55 -22.98
CA ARG A 106 -3.41 -11.10 -23.07
C ARG A 106 -3.21 -10.51 -21.67
N ARG A 107 -2.16 -9.73 -21.47
CA ARG A 107 -1.80 -9.15 -20.18
C ARG A 107 -1.93 -7.63 -20.24
N ALA A 108 -2.63 -7.06 -19.26
CA ALA A 108 -2.79 -5.62 -19.12
C ALA A 108 -1.59 -5.01 -18.39
N PHE A 109 -1.20 -3.81 -18.77
CA PHE A 109 -0.21 -3.02 -18.04
C PHE A 109 -0.53 -1.54 -18.09
N LEU A 110 -0.07 -0.81 -17.08
CA LEU A 110 -0.10 0.64 -17.03
C LEU A 110 1.26 1.19 -17.41
N HIS A 111 1.27 2.19 -18.28
CA HIS A 111 2.48 2.82 -18.75
C HIS A 111 3.07 3.71 -17.66
N ILE A 112 4.33 3.48 -17.25
CA ILE A 112 5.02 4.31 -16.25
C ILE A 112 5.85 5.41 -16.93
N GLY A 113 6.50 5.09 -18.04
CA GLY A 113 7.38 6.01 -18.76
C GLY A 113 8.83 5.51 -18.86
N ASP A 114 9.77 6.45 -18.81
CA ASP A 114 11.20 6.17 -18.88
C ASP A 114 11.80 5.75 -17.50
N GLU A 115 13.12 5.53 -17.47
CA GLU A 115 13.84 5.13 -16.25
C GLU A 115 13.74 6.15 -15.12
N ILE A 116 13.62 7.44 -15.41
CA ILE A 116 13.51 8.49 -14.40
C ILE A 116 12.15 8.40 -13.69
N ASN A 117 11.10 8.19 -14.46
CA ASN A 117 9.75 8.04 -13.93
C ASN A 117 9.57 6.75 -13.12
N LEU A 118 10.31 5.68 -13.48
CA LEU A 118 10.24 4.39 -12.79
C LEU A 118 10.42 4.51 -11.28
N PHE A 119 11.45 5.24 -10.84
CA PHE A 119 11.80 5.35 -9.41
C PHE A 119 10.88 6.29 -8.61
N THR A 120 10.16 7.15 -9.28
CA THR A 120 9.24 8.11 -8.63
C THR A 120 7.81 7.62 -8.59
N HIS A 121 7.51 6.54 -9.33
CA HIS A 121 6.15 6.04 -9.48
C HIS A 121 5.83 4.95 -8.46
N GLU A 122 4.77 5.12 -7.67
CA GLU A 122 4.39 4.16 -6.63
C GLU A 122 4.11 2.76 -7.18
N LEU A 123 3.57 2.64 -8.39
CA LEU A 123 3.29 1.36 -9.04
C LEU A 123 4.53 0.46 -9.18
N PHE A 124 5.72 1.05 -9.29
CA PHE A 124 6.98 0.30 -9.33
C PHE A 124 7.19 -0.59 -8.10
N TYR A 125 6.76 -0.11 -6.93
CA TYR A 125 6.96 -0.85 -5.68
C TYR A 125 5.95 -1.99 -5.49
N PHE A 126 4.75 -1.82 -6.02
CA PHE A 126 3.64 -2.73 -5.73
C PHE A 126 3.38 -3.77 -6.83
N TYR A 127 3.68 -3.44 -8.08
CA TYR A 127 3.40 -4.31 -9.22
C TYR A 127 4.67 -4.81 -9.89
N PRO A 128 4.63 -5.98 -10.56
CA PRO A 128 5.73 -6.41 -11.40
C PRO A 128 5.98 -5.39 -12.50
N THR A 129 7.23 -4.99 -12.66
CA THR A 129 7.61 -4.04 -13.70
C THR A 129 7.86 -4.78 -15.00
N VAL A 130 7.26 -4.32 -16.09
CA VAL A 130 7.58 -4.75 -17.44
C VAL A 130 8.39 -3.66 -18.13
N GLY A 131 9.53 -4.04 -18.69
CA GLY A 131 10.39 -3.17 -19.50
C GLY A 131 10.25 -3.51 -20.99
N PHE A 132 10.09 -2.49 -21.80
CA PHE A 132 10.03 -2.61 -23.25
C PHE A 132 11.29 -2.01 -23.86
N TYR A 133 11.95 -2.77 -24.73
CA TYR A 133 13.18 -2.39 -25.41
C TYR A 133 12.94 -2.40 -26.92
N ARG A 134 13.20 -1.28 -27.59
CA ARG A 134 13.14 -1.18 -29.04
C ARG A 134 14.30 -0.32 -29.55
N GLY A 135 15.37 -0.97 -29.96
CA GLY A 135 16.63 -0.31 -30.20
C GLY A 135 17.16 0.37 -28.93
N GLU A 136 17.49 1.65 -29.02
CA GLU A 136 17.96 2.45 -27.87
C GLU A 136 16.82 2.94 -26.95
N ARG A 137 15.58 2.79 -27.38
CA ARG A 137 14.43 3.25 -26.60
C ARG A 137 14.03 2.21 -25.56
N LYS A 138 13.90 2.68 -24.33
CA LYS A 138 13.41 1.89 -23.19
C LYS A 138 12.22 2.59 -22.57
N TRP A 139 11.18 1.84 -22.25
CA TRP A 139 10.05 2.35 -21.47
C TRP A 139 9.52 1.24 -20.57
N PHE A 140 8.85 1.64 -19.52
CA PHE A 140 8.43 0.75 -18.45
C PHE A 140 6.93 0.85 -18.19
N GLY A 141 6.38 -0.24 -17.68
CA GLY A 141 5.00 -0.31 -17.24
C GLY A 141 4.86 -1.18 -16.01
N ALA A 142 3.75 -1.04 -15.32
CA ALA A 142 3.34 -1.90 -14.24
C ALA A 142 2.40 -2.99 -14.79
N LEU A 143 2.80 -4.24 -14.67
CA LEU A 143 2.00 -5.38 -15.10
C LEU A 143 0.86 -5.58 -14.10
N LEU A 144 -0.38 -5.61 -14.61
CA LEU A 144 -1.54 -5.86 -13.78
C LEU A 144 -1.78 -7.36 -13.61
N TYR A 145 -2.22 -7.77 -12.44
CA TYR A 145 -2.57 -9.16 -12.19
C TYR A 145 -3.90 -9.50 -12.89
N GLU A 146 -3.95 -10.66 -13.56
CA GLU A 146 -5.06 -11.06 -14.43
C GLU A 146 -6.42 -11.15 -13.71
N ASP A 147 -6.37 -11.54 -12.43
CA ASP A 147 -7.57 -11.85 -11.65
C ASP A 147 -8.00 -10.70 -10.71
N THR A 148 -7.35 -9.54 -10.78
CA THR A 148 -7.70 -8.43 -9.90
C THR A 148 -8.63 -7.47 -10.62
N PRO A 149 -9.89 -7.31 -10.18
CA PRO A 149 -10.80 -6.31 -10.73
C PRO A 149 -10.20 -4.91 -10.66
N MET A 150 -10.38 -4.12 -11.72
CA MET A 150 -9.87 -2.73 -11.78
C MET A 150 -10.27 -1.87 -10.57
N GLN A 151 -11.40 -2.19 -9.95
CA GLN A 151 -11.93 -1.49 -8.77
C GLN A 151 -11.15 -1.77 -7.48
N GLU A 152 -10.39 -2.86 -7.44
CA GLU A 152 -9.60 -3.27 -6.26
C GLU A 152 -8.17 -2.73 -6.30
N TYR A 153 -7.77 -2.04 -7.36
CA TYR A 153 -6.45 -1.44 -7.41
C TYR A 153 -6.35 -0.27 -6.42
N ARG A 154 -5.26 -0.24 -5.67
CA ARG A 154 -5.02 0.74 -4.60
C ARG A 154 -5.02 2.19 -5.05
N PHE A 155 -4.75 2.44 -6.33
CA PHE A 155 -4.59 3.78 -6.90
C PHE A 155 -5.56 4.00 -8.07
N PRO A 156 -6.89 3.98 -7.84
CA PRO A 156 -7.86 4.13 -8.91
C PRO A 156 -7.74 5.48 -9.64
N GLU A 157 -7.28 6.53 -8.96
CA GLU A 157 -7.09 7.86 -9.54
C GLU A 157 -5.92 7.87 -10.54
N LEU A 158 -4.79 7.25 -10.19
CA LEU A 158 -3.65 7.06 -11.09
C LEU A 158 -4.00 6.20 -12.30
N MET A 159 -4.89 5.25 -12.11
CA MET A 159 -5.35 4.37 -13.19
C MET A 159 -6.32 5.05 -14.17
N ALA A 160 -7.11 6.01 -13.69
CA ALA A 160 -8.03 6.78 -14.54
C ALA A 160 -7.28 7.73 -15.49
N GLU A 161 -6.10 8.21 -15.10
CA GLU A 161 -5.27 9.13 -15.89
C GLU A 161 -4.34 8.43 -16.87
N GLN A 162 -4.05 7.13 -16.68
CA GLN A 162 -3.11 6.39 -17.50
C GLN A 162 -3.85 5.47 -18.48
N ALA A 163 -3.50 5.58 -19.75
CA ALA A 163 -4.03 4.69 -20.78
C ALA A 163 -3.61 3.23 -20.50
N LEU A 164 -4.60 2.38 -20.26
CA LEU A 164 -4.40 0.95 -20.14
C LEU A 164 -3.90 0.39 -21.48
N SER A 165 -2.76 -0.30 -21.44
CA SER A 165 -2.14 -0.94 -22.59
C SER A 165 -2.10 -2.46 -22.40
N TYR A 166 -1.88 -3.19 -23.49
CA TYR A 166 -1.94 -4.65 -23.48
C TYR A 166 -0.76 -5.30 -24.21
N ILE A 167 -0.19 -6.32 -23.57
CA ILE A 167 0.70 -7.26 -24.21
C ILE A 167 -0.19 -8.33 -24.85
N PRO A 168 -0.10 -8.60 -26.17
CA PRO A 168 -0.98 -9.58 -26.83
C PRO A 168 -0.88 -10.97 -26.23
N ALA A 169 -1.91 -11.78 -26.41
CA ALA A 169 -1.80 -13.21 -26.19
C ALA A 169 -0.92 -13.83 -27.28
N GLY A 170 -0.13 -14.84 -26.92
CA GLY A 170 0.72 -15.53 -27.89
C GLY A 170 1.85 -16.31 -27.24
N GLU A 171 2.71 -16.85 -28.11
CA GLU A 171 3.93 -17.53 -27.71
C GLU A 171 5.09 -16.54 -27.66
N TYR A 172 5.89 -16.64 -26.60
CA TYR A 172 7.02 -15.75 -26.33
C TYR A 172 8.25 -16.58 -26.01
N LEU A 173 9.38 -16.24 -26.61
CA LEU A 173 10.66 -16.77 -26.16
C LEU A 173 11.01 -16.08 -24.83
N CYS A 174 11.22 -16.88 -23.81
CA CYS A 174 11.45 -16.44 -22.45
C CYS A 174 12.78 -16.92 -21.91
N GLY A 175 13.44 -16.06 -21.15
CA GLY A 175 14.63 -16.37 -20.38
C GLY A 175 14.62 -15.59 -19.07
N TYR A 176 15.50 -15.98 -18.15
CA TYR A 176 15.63 -15.33 -16.86
C TYR A 176 17.02 -14.70 -16.72
N HIS A 177 17.04 -13.45 -16.33
CA HIS A 177 18.26 -12.75 -15.94
C HIS A 177 18.48 -12.89 -14.43
N TYR A 178 19.68 -13.27 -14.02
CA TYR A 178 20.11 -13.37 -12.63
C TYR A 178 21.31 -12.45 -12.42
N GLY A 179 21.12 -11.38 -11.72
CA GLY A 179 22.18 -10.43 -11.41
C GLY A 179 21.70 -8.99 -11.31
N PRO A 180 22.62 -8.05 -11.23
CA PRO A 180 22.30 -6.63 -11.21
C PRO A 180 21.61 -6.19 -12.51
N TYR A 181 20.67 -5.28 -12.41
CA TYR A 181 19.97 -4.71 -13.57
C TYR A 181 20.93 -4.16 -14.65
N LEU A 182 22.07 -3.63 -14.24
CA LEU A 182 23.09 -3.10 -15.16
C LEU A 182 23.67 -4.15 -16.14
N SER A 183 23.59 -5.43 -15.80
CA SER A 183 24.06 -6.53 -16.67
C SER A 183 22.92 -7.22 -17.45
N ILE A 184 21.72 -6.67 -17.46
CA ILE A 184 20.56 -7.26 -18.16
C ILE A 184 20.76 -7.28 -19.68
N GLN A 185 21.54 -6.34 -20.23
CA GLN A 185 21.77 -6.23 -21.66
C GLN A 185 22.38 -7.52 -22.25
N ASP A 186 23.34 -8.12 -21.57
CA ASP A 186 23.97 -9.38 -22.02
C ASP A 186 22.94 -10.52 -22.14
N SER A 187 21.95 -10.54 -21.25
CA SER A 187 20.86 -11.52 -21.29
C SER A 187 19.85 -11.24 -22.40
N ILE A 188 19.60 -9.98 -22.70
CA ILE A 188 18.75 -9.56 -23.82
C ILE A 188 19.42 -9.93 -25.15
N ASP A 189 20.69 -9.65 -25.33
CA ASP A 189 21.44 -9.94 -26.57
C ASP A 189 21.44 -11.45 -26.84
N ARG A 190 21.69 -12.27 -25.82
CA ARG A 190 21.56 -13.73 -25.92
C ARG A 190 20.16 -14.22 -26.29
N LEU A 191 19.13 -13.56 -25.78
CA LEU A 191 17.74 -13.89 -26.12
C LEU A 191 17.44 -13.61 -27.60
N PHE A 192 17.98 -12.52 -28.14
CA PHE A 192 17.83 -12.17 -29.55
C PHE A 192 18.63 -13.11 -30.46
N GLU A 193 19.83 -13.55 -30.06
CA GLU A 193 20.59 -14.56 -30.77
C GLU A 193 19.85 -15.89 -30.87
N GLU A 194 19.20 -16.33 -29.78
CA GLU A 194 18.43 -17.57 -29.78
C GLU A 194 17.14 -17.47 -30.61
N ALA A 195 16.59 -16.25 -30.77
CA ALA A 195 15.38 -16.01 -31.56
C ALA A 195 15.63 -15.87 -33.07
N SER A 196 16.90 -15.80 -33.50
CA SER A 196 17.30 -15.59 -34.90
C SER A 196 17.47 -16.90 -35.64
#